data_187a3f5b3b334bd1f5fc104e796e9753
#
_entry.id   187a3f5b3b334bd1f5fc104e796e9753
#
_cell.length_a   1.000
_cell.length_b   1.000
_cell.length_c   1.000
_cell.angle_alpha   90.00
_cell.angle_beta   90.00
_cell.angle_gamma   90.00
#
_symmetry.space_group_name_H-M   'P 1'
#
loop_
_entity.id
_entity.type
_entity.pdbx_description
1 polymer ?
#
loop_
_entity_poly.entity_id
_entity_poly.type
_entity_poly.pdbx_seq_one_letter_code
_entity_poly.pdbx_strand_id
1 'polypeptide(L)'
;MENFDDPLPGMNKEENSASGEERTTTPLSDYERLPELPPKFERQEQSSNIWLRSFLSLAAYLVLGYYIFPSYKILLLITVIVMIHEFGHFFAMKFFHYKDLGIFFIPLLGAYVSGSKREVSQKESAIILLAGPLPGIIIGIVIYLIYDADPLLSFAGLSYYTISLSFILLNLINLLPVYPLDGGQLLNRVFLDEESWVSKIFVFLSIGFLVWFALYGTSRPFYALL
;
A
#
# COMPACT_ATOMS: atom_id res chain seq x y z
N MET A 1 -8.71 23.32 -51.66
CA MET A 1 -8.99 24.76 -51.43
C MET A 1 -10.46 24.93 -51.73
N GLU A 2 -11.32 24.67 -50.77
CA GLU A 2 -12.74 24.93 -50.84
C GLU A 2 -13.06 26.04 -49.85
N ASN A 3 -13.67 27.12 -50.40
CA ASN A 3 -14.09 28.30 -49.66
C ASN A 3 -15.27 27.99 -48.75
N PHE A 4 -15.12 28.23 -47.50
CA PHE A 4 -16.17 28.16 -46.44
C PHE A 4 -16.83 29.54 -46.25
N ASP A 5 -17.47 30.09 -47.30
CA ASP A 5 -18.21 31.36 -47.21
C ASP A 5 -19.59 31.28 -47.88
N ASP A 6 -20.36 30.21 -47.59
CA ASP A 6 -21.78 30.18 -47.98
C ASP A 6 -22.66 30.23 -46.69
N PRO A 7 -23.55 31.24 -46.60
CA PRO A 7 -24.48 31.38 -45.51
C PRO A 7 -25.65 30.39 -45.67
N LEU A 8 -25.99 29.73 -44.56
CA LEU A 8 -27.13 28.82 -44.45
C LEU A 8 -28.44 29.48 -44.87
N PRO A 9 -29.30 28.81 -45.65
CA PRO A 9 -30.57 29.36 -46.10
C PRO A 9 -31.63 29.22 -44.98
N GLY A 10 -32.25 30.34 -44.61
CA GLY A 10 -33.45 30.30 -43.79
C GLY A 10 -33.60 31.33 -42.63
N MET A 11 -32.91 32.46 -42.69
CA MET A 11 -33.23 33.55 -41.76
C MET A 11 -34.02 34.65 -42.50
N ASN A 12 -35.31 34.62 -42.30
CA ASN A 12 -36.20 35.73 -42.66
C ASN A 12 -35.88 36.95 -41.76
N LYS A 13 -35.60 38.07 -42.42
CA LYS A 13 -35.64 39.40 -41.83
C LYS A 13 -37.10 39.74 -41.57
N GLU A 14 -37.48 39.84 -40.35
CA GLU A 14 -38.68 40.63 -39.97
C GLU A 14 -38.25 41.86 -39.20
N GLU A 15 -38.93 42.91 -39.64
CA GLU A 15 -38.68 44.30 -39.42
C GLU A 15 -38.95 44.76 -37.95
N ASN A 16 -38.17 45.71 -37.56
CA ASN A 16 -38.38 46.69 -36.53
C ASN A 16 -39.84 47.13 -36.30
N SER A 17 -40.26 46.98 -35.05
CA SER A 17 -41.15 48.00 -34.48
C SER A 17 -40.73 48.29 -33.03
N ALA A 18 -40.42 49.55 -32.84
CA ALA A 18 -39.99 50.13 -31.57
C ALA A 18 -41.11 50.06 -30.56
N SER A 19 -40.91 49.39 -29.44
CA SER A 19 -41.53 49.75 -28.18
C SER A 19 -40.44 49.73 -27.11
N GLY A 20 -40.22 50.91 -26.52
CA GLY A 20 -39.22 51.08 -25.46
C GLY A 20 -39.57 50.30 -24.23
N GLU A 21 -38.93 49.18 -24.04
CA GLU A 21 -38.78 48.57 -22.76
C GLU A 21 -37.45 49.03 -22.15
N GLU A 22 -37.61 49.85 -21.13
CA GLU A 22 -36.56 50.24 -20.21
C GLU A 22 -35.97 48.95 -19.64
N ARG A 23 -34.81 48.59 -20.14
CA ARG A 23 -33.98 47.55 -19.52
C ARG A 23 -33.56 48.07 -18.17
N THR A 24 -34.30 47.71 -17.16
CA THR A 24 -33.81 47.76 -15.79
C THR A 24 -32.59 46.89 -15.73
N THR A 25 -31.42 47.55 -15.83
CA THR A 25 -30.16 46.93 -15.49
C THR A 25 -30.19 46.65 -14.01
N THR A 26 -30.57 45.48 -13.62
CA THR A 26 -30.32 44.95 -12.28
C THR A 26 -28.83 45.11 -12.00
N PRO A 27 -28.43 45.77 -10.93
CA PRO A 27 -27.03 45.95 -10.61
C PRO A 27 -26.37 44.58 -10.46
N LEU A 28 -25.24 44.41 -11.09
CA LEU A 28 -24.38 43.21 -10.99
C LEU A 28 -23.89 42.88 -9.57
N SER A 29 -24.36 43.60 -8.55
CA SER A 29 -23.92 43.45 -7.15
C SER A 29 -24.39 42.20 -6.44
N ASP A 30 -25.43 41.52 -6.95
CA ASP A 30 -25.97 40.33 -6.27
C ASP A 30 -25.32 39.02 -6.70
N TYR A 31 -24.50 39.00 -7.77
CA TYR A 31 -23.73 37.81 -8.18
C TYR A 31 -22.33 37.72 -7.54
N GLU A 32 -21.93 38.75 -6.78
CA GLU A 32 -20.58 38.83 -6.20
C GLU A 32 -20.42 38.15 -4.82
N ARG A 33 -21.46 37.55 -4.29
CA ARG A 33 -21.33 36.73 -3.08
C ARG A 33 -21.44 35.26 -3.42
N LEU A 34 -20.49 34.77 -4.23
CA LEU A 34 -20.16 33.35 -4.12
C LEU A 34 -19.80 33.11 -2.64
N PRO A 35 -20.40 32.11 -1.97
CA PRO A 35 -20.01 31.80 -0.61
C PRO A 35 -18.50 31.60 -0.61
N GLU A 36 -17.81 32.33 0.27
CA GLU A 36 -16.37 32.15 0.42
C GLU A 36 -16.10 30.67 0.54
N LEU A 37 -15.32 30.14 -0.42
CA LEU A 37 -14.92 28.73 -0.36
C LEU A 37 -14.33 28.51 1.03
N PRO A 38 -14.79 27.49 1.77
CA PRO A 38 -14.23 27.22 3.08
C PRO A 38 -12.70 27.20 2.96
N PRO A 39 -11.99 27.81 3.90
CA PRO A 39 -10.54 27.90 3.83
C PRO A 39 -10.01 26.51 3.50
N LYS A 40 -9.20 26.41 2.42
CA LYS A 40 -8.52 25.16 2.11
C LYS A 40 -7.93 24.68 3.42
N PHE A 41 -8.36 23.53 3.91
CA PHE A 41 -7.70 22.89 5.04
C PHE A 41 -6.24 22.79 4.64
N GLU A 42 -5.44 23.75 5.07
CA GLU A 42 -4.01 23.61 5.06
C GLU A 42 -3.76 22.39 5.94
N ARG A 43 -3.48 21.28 5.27
CA ARG A 43 -2.99 20.11 5.97
C ARG A 43 -1.72 20.62 6.66
N GLN A 44 -1.84 20.90 7.97
CA GLN A 44 -0.66 21.24 8.76
C GLN A 44 0.39 20.20 8.39
N GLU A 45 1.45 20.67 7.75
CA GLU A 45 2.66 19.87 7.57
C GLU A 45 3.14 19.52 8.98
N GLN A 46 2.56 18.46 9.53
CA GLN A 46 3.19 17.82 10.66
C GLN A 46 4.51 17.26 10.13
N SER A 47 5.54 18.08 10.17
CA SER A 47 6.92 17.62 10.12
C SER A 47 7.21 16.86 11.41
N SER A 48 6.35 15.96 11.77
CA SER A 48 6.62 15.01 12.82
C SER A 48 7.74 14.15 12.27
N ASN A 49 8.82 14.03 13.03
CA ASN A 49 9.98 13.20 12.71
C ASN A 49 9.52 11.77 12.37
N ILE A 50 9.13 11.52 11.11
CA ILE A 50 8.67 10.20 10.63
C ILE A 50 9.70 9.14 11.00
N TRP A 51 10.96 9.45 10.83
CA TRP A 51 12.07 8.57 11.19
C TRP A 51 12.15 8.27 12.69
N LEU A 52 11.88 9.26 13.55
CA LEU A 52 11.81 9.03 14.99
C LEU A 52 10.66 8.09 15.35
N ARG A 53 9.49 8.27 14.75
CA ARG A 53 8.34 7.38 14.95
C ARG A 53 8.62 5.96 14.43
N SER A 54 9.26 5.83 13.27
CA SER A 54 9.69 4.54 12.73
C SER A 54 10.66 3.84 13.67
N PHE A 55 11.65 4.57 14.19
CA PHE A 55 12.60 4.03 15.15
C PHE A 55 11.94 3.60 16.47
N LEU A 56 11.05 4.42 17.03
CA LEU A 56 10.30 4.09 18.24
C LEU A 56 9.42 2.86 18.04
N SER A 57 8.78 2.72 16.89
CA SER A 57 7.96 1.54 16.56
C SER A 57 8.80 0.28 16.46
N LEU A 58 10.00 0.35 15.86
CA LEU A 58 10.95 -0.77 15.82
C LEU A 58 11.42 -1.14 17.23
N ALA A 59 11.76 -0.15 18.06
CA ALA A 59 12.17 -0.40 19.44
C ALA A 59 11.05 -1.10 20.24
N ALA A 60 9.80 -0.61 20.11
CA ALA A 60 8.65 -1.25 20.74
C ALA A 60 8.43 -2.68 20.23
N TYR A 61 8.56 -2.91 18.91
CA TYR A 61 8.48 -4.23 18.31
C TYR A 61 9.53 -5.19 18.89
N LEU A 62 10.79 -4.77 19.02
CA LEU A 62 11.86 -5.60 19.56
C LEU A 62 11.66 -5.89 21.05
N VAL A 63 11.26 -4.88 21.84
CA VAL A 63 11.01 -5.07 23.28
C VAL A 63 9.86 -6.04 23.52
N LEU A 64 8.72 -5.86 22.86
CA LEU A 64 7.59 -6.77 22.99
C LEU A 64 7.89 -8.15 22.40
N GLY A 65 8.58 -8.19 21.28
CA GLY A 65 9.02 -9.43 20.64
C GLY A 65 9.92 -10.27 21.54
N TYR A 66 10.78 -9.64 22.31
CA TYR A 66 11.66 -10.34 23.26
C TYR A 66 10.89 -11.17 24.31
N TYR A 67 9.71 -10.72 24.73
CA TYR A 67 8.85 -11.46 25.66
C TYR A 67 8.01 -12.56 25.00
N ILE A 68 7.80 -12.46 23.68
CA ILE A 68 6.90 -13.35 22.94
C ILE A 68 7.67 -14.49 22.27
N PHE A 69 8.83 -14.17 21.68
CA PHE A 69 9.61 -15.16 20.96
C PHE A 69 10.49 -16.00 21.91
N PRO A 70 10.57 -17.33 21.70
CA PRO A 70 11.34 -18.22 22.56
C PRO A 70 12.87 -17.98 22.46
N SER A 71 13.33 -17.32 21.38
CA SER A 71 14.73 -17.03 21.14
C SER A 71 14.93 -15.67 20.53
N TYR A 72 15.82 -14.86 21.10
CA TYR A 72 16.22 -13.58 20.52
C TYR A 72 16.84 -13.71 19.13
N LYS A 73 17.46 -14.85 18.80
CA LYS A 73 18.04 -15.11 17.49
C LYS A 73 16.94 -15.21 16.42
N ILE A 74 15.85 -15.90 16.74
CA ILE A 74 14.67 -16.00 15.86
C ILE A 74 13.99 -14.66 15.72
N LEU A 75 13.83 -13.91 16.82
CA LEU A 75 13.30 -12.54 16.76
C LEU A 75 14.12 -11.65 15.83
N LEU A 76 15.44 -11.67 15.96
CA LEU A 76 16.33 -10.88 15.10
C LEU A 76 16.27 -11.34 13.64
N LEU A 77 16.24 -12.66 13.39
CA LEU A 77 16.09 -13.20 12.03
C LEU A 77 14.78 -12.70 11.38
N ILE A 78 13.64 -12.85 12.08
CA ILE A 78 12.35 -12.39 11.58
C ILE A 78 12.38 -10.87 11.36
N THR A 79 12.96 -10.10 12.28
CA THR A 79 13.10 -8.65 12.14
C THR A 79 13.87 -8.28 10.87
N VAL A 80 14.98 -8.96 10.59
CA VAL A 80 15.79 -8.72 9.38
C VAL A 80 14.99 -9.06 8.12
N ILE A 81 14.28 -10.18 8.12
CA ILE A 81 13.44 -10.59 6.98
C ILE A 81 12.35 -9.54 6.72
N VAL A 82 11.63 -9.12 7.76
CA VAL A 82 10.59 -8.10 7.68
C VAL A 82 11.17 -6.76 7.21
N MET A 83 12.33 -6.35 7.72
CA MET A 83 12.97 -5.11 7.26
C MET A 83 13.32 -5.16 5.78
N ILE A 84 13.90 -6.26 5.29
CA ILE A 84 14.23 -6.42 3.85
C ILE A 84 12.97 -6.37 3.01
N HIS A 85 11.90 -7.01 3.46
CA HIS A 85 10.58 -6.99 2.84
C HIS A 85 10.03 -5.55 2.73
N GLU A 86 9.97 -4.82 3.85
CA GLU A 86 9.47 -3.44 3.87
C GLU A 86 10.36 -2.47 3.07
N PHE A 87 11.67 -2.69 3.04
CA PHE A 87 12.56 -1.93 2.18
C PHE A 87 12.25 -2.14 0.69
N GLY A 88 11.82 -3.34 0.29
CA GLY A 88 11.34 -3.59 -1.06
C GLY A 88 10.18 -2.65 -1.44
N HIS A 89 9.15 -2.59 -0.61
CA HIS A 89 8.04 -1.65 -0.77
C HIS A 89 8.49 -0.19 -0.75
N PHE A 90 9.32 0.16 0.24
CA PHE A 90 9.83 1.52 0.41
C PHE A 90 10.58 2.01 -0.83
N PHE A 91 11.50 1.22 -1.38
CA PHE A 91 12.26 1.60 -2.57
C PHE A 91 11.37 1.68 -3.82
N ALA A 92 10.40 0.78 -3.97
CA ALA A 92 9.44 0.84 -5.05
C ALA A 92 8.56 2.10 -4.95
N MET A 93 8.02 2.40 -3.77
CA MET A 93 7.25 3.61 -3.53
C MET A 93 8.10 4.88 -3.78
N LYS A 94 9.35 4.88 -3.35
CA LYS A 94 10.29 5.98 -3.61
C LYS A 94 10.55 6.15 -5.11
N PHE A 95 10.72 5.05 -5.84
CA PHE A 95 10.89 5.07 -7.29
C PHE A 95 9.66 5.68 -8.00
N PHE A 96 8.46 5.40 -7.52
CA PHE A 96 7.22 5.97 -8.03
C PHE A 96 6.86 7.34 -7.43
N HIS A 97 7.81 8.02 -6.79
CA HIS A 97 7.70 9.39 -6.27
C HIS A 97 6.61 9.58 -5.18
N TYR A 98 6.40 8.57 -4.34
CA TYR A 98 5.60 8.75 -3.13
C TYR A 98 6.29 9.72 -2.16
N LYS A 99 5.48 10.49 -1.44
CA LYS A 99 5.93 11.45 -0.41
C LYS A 99 5.66 10.90 0.99
N ASP A 100 6.31 11.50 1.98
CA ASP A 100 6.11 11.19 3.41
C ASP A 100 6.31 9.71 3.73
N LEU A 101 7.37 9.11 3.15
CA LEU A 101 7.68 7.70 3.33
C LEU A 101 8.20 7.41 4.73
N GLY A 102 7.63 6.39 5.38
CA GLY A 102 8.08 5.88 6.68
C GLY A 102 7.80 4.40 6.80
N ILE A 103 8.62 3.68 7.56
CA ILE A 103 8.43 2.26 7.87
C ILE A 103 8.00 2.16 9.33
N PHE A 104 6.89 1.50 9.60
CA PHE A 104 6.34 1.35 10.94
C PHE A 104 6.21 -0.12 11.29
N PHE A 105 6.65 -0.46 12.50
CA PHE A 105 6.60 -1.83 13.03
C PHE A 105 5.43 -1.95 14.01
N ILE A 106 4.61 -2.97 13.80
CA ILE A 106 3.50 -3.29 14.69
C ILE A 106 3.83 -4.62 15.37
N PRO A 107 3.98 -4.63 16.70
CA PRO A 107 4.21 -5.86 17.44
C PRO A 107 3.16 -6.91 17.08
N LEU A 108 3.59 -8.16 16.87
CA LEU A 108 2.79 -9.33 16.46
C LEU A 108 2.27 -9.33 15.01
N LEU A 109 2.12 -8.16 14.38
CA LEU A 109 1.54 -8.05 13.04
C LEU A 109 2.58 -7.87 11.93
N GLY A 110 3.84 -7.52 12.30
CA GLY A 110 4.91 -7.27 11.33
C GLY A 110 5.23 -5.79 11.15
N ALA A 111 5.37 -5.32 9.93
CA ALA A 111 5.62 -3.92 9.63
C ALA A 111 4.83 -3.48 8.39
N TYR A 112 4.83 -2.19 8.09
CA TYR A 112 4.26 -1.63 6.87
C TYR A 112 4.95 -0.33 6.47
N VAL A 113 4.96 -0.03 5.17
CA VAL A 113 5.43 1.25 4.64
C VAL A 113 4.24 2.19 4.47
N SER A 114 4.36 3.39 5.05
CA SER A 114 3.42 4.49 4.83
C SER A 114 3.99 5.45 3.80
N GLY A 115 3.12 5.98 2.95
CA GLY A 115 3.46 7.02 1.99
C GLY A 115 2.22 7.59 1.33
N SER A 116 2.34 8.78 0.73
CA SER A 116 1.23 9.48 0.08
C SER A 116 1.52 9.74 -1.40
N LYS A 117 0.53 9.47 -2.25
CA LYS A 117 0.50 9.84 -3.67
C LYS A 117 -0.94 10.09 -4.10
N ARG A 118 -1.17 11.10 -4.94
CA ARG A 118 -2.54 11.48 -5.35
C ARG A 118 -3.20 10.44 -6.25
N GLU A 119 -2.45 9.97 -7.25
CA GLU A 119 -2.94 9.01 -8.23
C GLU A 119 -1.99 7.83 -8.30
N VAL A 120 -2.52 6.65 -8.20
CA VAL A 120 -1.76 5.39 -8.22
C VAL A 120 -2.36 4.49 -9.28
N SER A 121 -1.54 4.10 -10.27
CA SER A 121 -1.99 3.14 -11.28
C SER A 121 -1.98 1.71 -10.75
N GLN A 122 -2.79 0.84 -11.35
CA GLN A 122 -2.79 -0.59 -11.00
C GLN A 122 -1.42 -1.24 -11.20
N LYS A 123 -0.68 -0.82 -12.24
CA LYS A 123 0.69 -1.31 -12.49
C LYS A 123 1.65 -0.90 -11.38
N GLU A 124 1.59 0.36 -10.93
CA GLU A 124 2.41 0.83 -9.81
C GLU A 124 2.08 0.05 -8.54
N SER A 125 0.79 -0.14 -8.23
CA SER A 125 0.36 -0.94 -7.09
C SER A 125 0.88 -2.37 -7.15
N ALA A 126 0.79 -3.02 -8.33
CA ALA A 126 1.30 -4.37 -8.51
C ALA A 126 2.81 -4.46 -8.29
N ILE A 127 3.59 -3.54 -8.87
CA ILE A 127 5.05 -3.51 -8.72
C ILE A 127 5.43 -3.26 -7.26
N ILE A 128 4.77 -2.32 -6.57
CA ILE A 128 5.04 -2.03 -5.17
C ILE A 128 4.77 -3.27 -4.32
N LEU A 129 3.60 -3.92 -4.49
CA LEU A 129 3.23 -5.08 -3.69
C LEU A 129 4.12 -6.30 -3.93
N LEU A 130 4.66 -6.48 -5.13
CA LEU A 130 5.61 -7.55 -5.43
C LEU A 130 7.04 -7.21 -5.00
N ALA A 131 7.40 -5.93 -4.94
CA ALA A 131 8.75 -5.49 -4.57
C ALA A 131 9.12 -5.83 -3.13
N GLY A 132 8.16 -6.01 -2.23
CA GLY A 132 8.40 -6.46 -0.85
C GLY A 132 8.90 -7.89 -0.77
N PRO A 133 8.10 -8.88 -1.19
CA PRO A 133 8.45 -10.28 -1.01
C PRO A 133 9.57 -10.77 -1.93
N LEU A 134 9.73 -10.23 -3.14
CA LEU A 134 10.71 -10.73 -4.11
C LEU A 134 12.16 -10.73 -3.62
N PRO A 135 12.71 -9.65 -3.03
CA PRO A 135 14.07 -9.66 -2.52
C PRO A 135 14.31 -10.74 -1.47
N GLY A 136 13.37 -10.93 -0.56
CA GLY A 136 13.46 -11.94 0.49
C GLY A 136 13.45 -13.36 -0.07
N ILE A 137 12.61 -13.66 -1.06
CA ILE A 137 12.60 -14.96 -1.75
C ILE A 137 13.94 -15.22 -2.44
N ILE A 138 14.47 -14.24 -3.18
CA ILE A 138 15.76 -14.37 -3.88
C ILE A 138 16.88 -14.64 -2.88
N ILE A 139 16.97 -13.87 -1.79
CA ILE A 139 17.96 -14.07 -0.73
C ILE A 139 17.82 -15.47 -0.13
N GLY A 140 16.61 -15.90 0.17
CA GLY A 140 16.34 -17.23 0.71
C GLY A 140 16.82 -18.34 -0.23
N ILE A 141 16.55 -18.23 -1.53
CA ILE A 141 17.03 -19.20 -2.54
C ILE A 141 18.56 -19.22 -2.59
N VAL A 142 19.22 -18.05 -2.59
CA VAL A 142 20.69 -17.97 -2.60
C VAL A 142 21.29 -18.66 -1.36
N ILE A 143 20.73 -18.40 -0.17
CA ILE A 143 21.18 -19.04 1.07
C ILE A 143 20.94 -20.55 1.03
N TYR A 144 19.84 -21.01 0.41
CA TYR A 144 19.56 -22.42 0.25
C TYR A 144 20.60 -23.12 -0.64
N LEU A 145 20.98 -22.49 -1.74
CA LEU A 145 22.02 -23.03 -2.63
C LEU A 145 23.40 -23.12 -1.94
N ILE A 146 23.71 -22.17 -1.05
CA ILE A 146 24.93 -22.23 -0.24
C ILE A 146 24.84 -23.38 0.78
N TYR A 147 23.70 -23.58 1.42
CA TYR A 147 23.45 -24.69 2.34
C TYR A 147 23.58 -26.05 1.61
N ASP A 148 23.04 -26.17 0.41
CA ASP A 148 23.12 -27.42 -0.37
C ASP A 148 24.57 -27.79 -0.70
N ALA A 149 25.44 -26.79 -0.93
CA ALA A 149 26.88 -26.98 -1.15
C ALA A 149 27.63 -27.37 0.14
N ASP A 150 27.25 -26.85 1.31
CA ASP A 150 27.88 -27.19 2.59
C ASP A 150 26.80 -27.13 3.75
N PRO A 151 26.18 -28.29 4.06
CA PRO A 151 25.14 -28.38 5.07
C PRO A 151 25.57 -28.07 6.51
N LEU A 152 26.87 -28.00 6.80
CA LEU A 152 27.38 -27.68 8.14
C LEU A 152 27.47 -26.20 8.41
N LEU A 153 27.29 -25.36 7.40
CA LEU A 153 27.33 -23.91 7.56
C LEU A 153 26.19 -23.41 8.45
N SER A 154 26.57 -22.52 9.36
CA SER A 154 25.65 -21.84 10.25
C SER A 154 26.11 -20.40 10.46
N PHE A 155 25.14 -19.51 10.72
CA PHE A 155 25.38 -18.11 11.07
C PHE A 155 24.66 -17.78 12.36
N ALA A 156 25.37 -17.18 13.31
CA ALA A 156 24.87 -16.84 14.65
C ALA A 156 24.23 -18.02 15.41
N GLY A 157 24.63 -19.29 15.08
CA GLY A 157 24.08 -20.50 15.67
C GLY A 157 22.70 -20.91 15.09
N LEU A 158 22.35 -20.41 13.93
CA LEU A 158 21.22 -20.86 13.12
C LEU A 158 21.78 -21.52 11.84
N SER A 159 21.26 -22.69 11.47
CA SER A 159 21.66 -23.33 10.21
C SER A 159 21.22 -22.49 9.01
N TYR A 160 21.95 -22.52 7.92
CA TYR A 160 21.56 -21.84 6.69
C TYR A 160 20.25 -22.37 6.13
N TYR A 161 19.92 -23.64 6.40
CA TYR A 161 18.60 -24.19 6.09
C TYR A 161 17.47 -23.41 6.78
N THR A 162 17.59 -23.22 8.10
CA THR A 162 16.57 -22.48 8.88
C THR A 162 16.44 -21.04 8.40
N ILE A 163 17.59 -20.37 8.14
CA ILE A 163 17.59 -18.99 7.66
C ILE A 163 16.92 -18.92 6.28
N SER A 164 17.35 -19.77 5.34
CA SER A 164 16.80 -19.85 3.99
C SER A 164 15.28 -20.08 3.99
N LEU A 165 14.86 -21.12 4.71
CA LEU A 165 13.43 -21.48 4.79
C LEU A 165 12.61 -20.36 5.37
N SER A 166 13.10 -19.68 6.42
CA SER A 166 12.42 -18.51 7.02
C SER A 166 12.26 -17.37 6.01
N PHE A 167 13.32 -17.06 5.25
CA PHE A 167 13.25 -16.05 4.18
C PHE A 167 12.21 -16.41 3.12
N ILE A 168 12.22 -17.65 2.63
CA ILE A 168 11.30 -18.10 1.58
C ILE A 168 9.87 -18.12 2.10
N LEU A 169 9.61 -18.79 3.23
CA LEU A 169 8.25 -19.00 3.74
C LEU A 169 7.56 -17.71 4.15
N LEU A 170 8.25 -16.81 4.91
CA LEU A 170 7.63 -15.56 5.34
C LEU A 170 7.24 -14.67 4.14
N ASN A 171 8.05 -14.64 3.10
CA ASN A 171 7.76 -13.89 1.91
C ASN A 171 6.70 -14.57 1.01
N LEU A 172 6.69 -15.90 0.91
CA LEU A 172 5.63 -16.63 0.20
C LEU A 172 4.27 -16.52 0.90
N ILE A 173 4.25 -16.53 2.25
CA ILE A 173 3.02 -16.29 3.01
C ILE A 173 2.45 -14.93 2.66
N ASN A 174 3.28 -13.89 2.54
CA ASN A 174 2.80 -12.56 2.13
C ASN A 174 2.23 -12.52 0.71
N LEU A 175 2.57 -13.47 -0.15
CA LEU A 175 1.97 -13.58 -1.49
C LEU A 175 0.67 -14.40 -1.53
N LEU A 176 0.21 -14.94 -0.41
CA LEU A 176 -1.08 -15.61 -0.37
C LEU A 176 -2.22 -14.64 -0.71
N PRO A 177 -3.24 -15.09 -1.47
CA PRO A 177 -4.37 -14.26 -1.86
C PRO A 177 -5.35 -14.06 -0.69
N VAL A 178 -4.84 -13.57 0.43
CA VAL A 178 -5.60 -13.34 1.67
C VAL A 178 -5.31 -11.92 2.16
N TYR A 179 -6.33 -11.06 2.22
CA TYR A 179 -6.20 -9.73 2.80
C TYR A 179 -5.96 -9.82 4.32
N PRO A 180 -5.03 -9.05 4.92
CA PRO A 180 -4.29 -7.90 4.42
C PRO A 180 -2.89 -8.18 3.84
N LEU A 181 -2.52 -9.43 3.56
CA LEU A 181 -1.23 -9.78 2.97
C LEU A 181 -1.05 -9.16 1.58
N ASP A 182 0.18 -9.01 1.11
CA ASP A 182 0.49 -8.37 -0.18
C ASP A 182 -0.20 -9.05 -1.35
N GLY A 183 -0.26 -10.38 -1.39
CA GLY A 183 -0.97 -11.13 -2.41
C GLY A 183 -2.47 -10.87 -2.39
N GLY A 184 -3.06 -10.72 -1.21
CA GLY A 184 -4.46 -10.34 -1.04
C GLY A 184 -4.72 -8.89 -1.47
N GLN A 185 -3.82 -7.96 -1.14
CA GLN A 185 -3.90 -6.58 -1.60
C GLN A 185 -3.71 -6.50 -3.13
N LEU A 186 -2.78 -7.30 -3.69
CA LEU A 186 -2.56 -7.39 -5.13
C LEU A 186 -3.82 -7.87 -5.85
N LEU A 187 -4.45 -8.94 -5.35
CA LEU A 187 -5.70 -9.44 -5.90
C LEU A 187 -6.79 -8.37 -5.83
N ASN A 188 -6.94 -7.71 -4.69
CA ASN A 188 -7.99 -6.72 -4.46
C ASN A 188 -7.82 -5.46 -5.31
N ARG A 189 -6.59 -4.89 -5.38
CA ARG A 189 -6.34 -3.62 -6.06
C ARG A 189 -6.14 -3.73 -7.57
N VAL A 190 -5.69 -4.88 -8.06
CA VAL A 190 -5.33 -5.06 -9.47
C VAL A 190 -6.38 -5.85 -10.25
N PHE A 191 -6.96 -6.86 -9.64
CA PHE A 191 -7.89 -7.77 -10.31
C PHE A 191 -9.34 -7.55 -9.91
N LEU A 192 -9.61 -7.04 -8.72
CA LEU A 192 -10.95 -6.69 -8.26
C LEU A 192 -11.09 -5.17 -8.25
N ASP A 193 -12.28 -4.70 -8.57
CA ASP A 193 -12.63 -3.29 -8.37
C ASP A 193 -12.83 -3.06 -6.86
N GLU A 194 -12.04 -2.16 -6.25
CA GLU A 194 -12.09 -1.88 -4.80
C GLU A 194 -13.47 -1.41 -4.34
N GLU A 195 -14.21 -0.73 -5.20
CA GLU A 195 -15.57 -0.26 -4.90
C GLU A 195 -16.63 -1.35 -5.06
N SER A 196 -16.31 -2.45 -5.76
CA SER A 196 -17.24 -3.52 -6.04
C SER A 196 -17.64 -4.27 -4.76
N TRP A 197 -18.86 -4.78 -4.75
CA TRP A 197 -19.32 -5.62 -3.65
C TRP A 197 -18.57 -6.96 -3.59
N VAL A 198 -18.03 -7.44 -4.70
CA VAL A 198 -17.18 -8.64 -4.79
C VAL A 198 -15.89 -8.44 -3.99
N SER A 199 -15.24 -7.27 -4.13
CA SER A 199 -14.08 -6.90 -3.35
C SER A 199 -14.37 -6.89 -1.84
N LYS A 200 -15.50 -6.30 -1.44
CA LYS A 200 -15.93 -6.26 -0.02
C LYS A 200 -16.14 -7.65 0.56
N ILE A 201 -16.76 -8.56 -0.21
CA ILE A 201 -16.93 -9.96 0.21
C ILE A 201 -15.57 -10.66 0.32
N PHE A 202 -14.68 -10.47 -0.66
CA PHE A 202 -13.33 -11.06 -0.62
C PHE A 202 -12.57 -10.65 0.65
N VAL A 203 -12.57 -9.36 0.98
CA VAL A 203 -11.93 -8.86 2.21
C VAL A 203 -12.57 -9.47 3.46
N PHE A 204 -13.90 -9.52 3.51
CA PHE A 204 -14.63 -10.11 4.64
C PHE A 204 -14.30 -11.61 4.82
N LEU A 205 -14.31 -12.38 3.74
CA LEU A 205 -13.95 -13.81 3.76
C LEU A 205 -12.48 -14.02 4.16
N SER A 206 -11.57 -13.16 3.69
CA SER A 206 -10.15 -13.20 4.06
C SER A 206 -9.96 -12.97 5.55
N ILE A 207 -10.62 -11.96 6.13
CA ILE A 207 -10.58 -11.69 7.58
C ILE A 207 -11.19 -12.87 8.34
N GLY A 208 -12.33 -13.38 7.89
CA GLY A 208 -12.97 -14.56 8.50
C GLY A 208 -12.05 -15.79 8.50
N PHE A 209 -11.35 -16.01 7.38
CA PHE A 209 -10.36 -17.09 7.27
C PHE A 209 -9.19 -16.89 8.24
N LEU A 210 -8.64 -15.69 8.36
CA LEU A 210 -7.56 -15.41 9.30
C LEU A 210 -7.98 -15.58 10.75
N VAL A 211 -9.17 -15.12 11.12
CA VAL A 211 -9.73 -15.32 12.47
C VAL A 211 -9.93 -16.80 12.74
N TRP A 212 -10.53 -17.54 11.81
CA TRP A 212 -10.70 -18.99 11.94
C TRP A 212 -9.36 -19.70 12.08
N PHE A 213 -8.37 -19.34 11.25
CA PHE A 213 -7.02 -19.92 11.31
C PHE A 213 -6.33 -19.60 12.64
N ALA A 214 -6.46 -18.38 13.17
CA ALA A 214 -5.89 -17.99 14.45
C ALA A 214 -6.52 -18.78 15.62
N LEU A 215 -7.81 -19.04 15.56
CA LEU A 215 -8.53 -19.75 16.64
C LEU A 215 -8.35 -21.27 16.59
N TYR A 216 -8.30 -21.86 15.41
CA TYR A 216 -8.34 -23.30 15.21
C TYR A 216 -7.09 -23.88 14.53
N GLY A 217 -6.34 -23.11 13.77
CA GLY A 217 -5.13 -23.54 13.06
C GLY A 217 -3.95 -23.85 13.97
N THR A 218 -3.93 -23.28 15.17
CA THR A 218 -2.86 -23.44 16.17
C THR A 218 -2.96 -24.71 17.00
N SER A 219 -3.97 -25.56 16.79
CA SER A 219 -4.14 -26.82 17.52
C SER A 219 -3.12 -27.91 17.15
N ARG A 220 -2.24 -27.66 16.17
CA ARG A 220 -1.02 -28.46 15.94
C ARG A 220 0.17 -27.52 15.96
N PRO A 221 1.20 -27.79 16.78
CA PRO A 221 2.27 -26.82 16.99
C PRO A 221 3.02 -26.56 15.69
N PHE A 222 2.90 -25.34 15.18
CA PHE A 222 3.76 -24.77 14.15
C PHE A 222 5.26 -24.86 14.55
N TYR A 223 5.50 -25.13 15.83
CA TYR A 223 6.83 -25.37 16.42
C TYR A 223 7.51 -26.66 15.93
N ALA A 224 6.82 -27.53 15.22
CA ALA A 224 7.42 -28.73 14.63
C ALA A 224 8.07 -28.47 13.25
N LEU A 225 7.92 -27.24 12.72
CA LEU A 225 8.46 -26.81 11.43
C LEU A 225 9.60 -25.78 11.59
N LEU A 226 9.87 -25.30 12.78
CA LEU A 226 11.00 -24.45 13.16
C LEU A 226 11.98 -25.23 14.07
#